data_49c4af810fb901bdcb3172afd0a52b0d
#
_entry.id   49c4af810fb901bdcb3172afd0a52b0d
#
_cell.length_a   1.000
_cell.length_b   1.000
_cell.length_c   1.000
_cell.angle_alpha   90.00
_cell.angle_beta   90.00
_cell.angle_gamma   90.00
#
_symmetry.space_group_name_H-M   'P 1'
#
loop_
_entity.id
_entity.type
_entity.pdbx_description
1 polymer ?
#
loop_
_entity_poly.entity_id
_entity_poly.type
_entity_poly.pdbx_seq_one_letter_code
_entity_poly.pdbx_strand_id
1 'polypeptide(L)'
;MAQRYFGTDGIRGTVGETPMTPDFALHLGWAAGRVLLDQLARGQSEAHNAARPCVVIGKDTRLSGYMFESALEAGFAAAGVDVLLVGPLPTPGIAYLTRTFRALAGVVISASHNPFADNGVKFFSQYGQKLADAVEADIEAMLDQPLVTAGADALGRAKRVESASGRYIEFCKSTARLPEGGLRGVHLVVDCANGAAYQTAPEVFRELGATVHTIGHAPDGLNINLDCGSTHPEHLAEEVVRRGADVGIALDGDADRCIMVDAAGQVVDGDQLLFALAEDRQQTGTLAGPVVGTLMSNLGLALALEARDIAFERAKVGDRYVFERLVALGGIVGGESSGHLLCLDRATTGDGTVSALQVLAAMARREQSLAALVAPVEKCPQTLINVRIGRGAASTLMAAAEVREAVQKVEQDLGNKGRVLLRPSGTEPLLRVMVEGLDADRVDRHARALADVVERSAAA
;
A
#
# COMPACT_ATOMS: atom_id res chain seq x y z
N MET A 1 18.18 17.55 -0.04
CA MET A 1 19.16 16.63 0.58
C MET A 1 18.59 15.22 0.44
N ALA A 2 19.40 14.17 0.33
CA ALA A 2 18.87 12.81 0.38
C ALA A 2 18.28 12.56 1.78
N GLN A 3 17.09 11.99 1.89
CA GLN A 3 16.49 11.60 3.16
C GLN A 3 17.40 10.57 3.85
N ARG A 4 17.55 10.69 5.15
CA ARG A 4 18.48 9.87 5.94
C ARG A 4 17.78 8.65 6.55
N TYR A 5 16.53 8.82 6.98
CA TYR A 5 15.73 7.80 7.65
C TYR A 5 14.43 7.51 6.91
N PHE A 6 13.77 8.53 6.36
CA PHE A 6 12.54 8.34 5.60
C PHE A 6 12.82 7.67 4.24
N GLY A 7 12.13 6.56 3.98
CA GLY A 7 12.05 5.92 2.67
C GLY A 7 10.77 6.33 1.94
N THR A 8 10.44 5.64 0.85
CA THR A 8 9.21 5.87 0.07
C THR A 8 7.93 5.60 0.86
N ASP A 9 8.01 4.84 1.97
CA ASP A 9 6.87 4.45 2.79
C ASP A 9 7.22 4.52 4.30
N GLY A 10 7.69 5.67 4.74
CA GLY A 10 8.07 5.94 6.12
C GLY A 10 9.46 5.40 6.51
N ILE A 11 9.69 5.31 7.80
CA ILE A 11 10.91 4.79 8.41
C ILE A 11 10.70 3.31 8.71
N ARG A 12 11.63 2.43 8.29
CA ARG A 12 11.54 0.98 8.54
C ARG A 12 12.89 0.41 8.93
N GLY A 13 12.86 -0.70 9.65
CA GLY A 13 14.06 -1.47 9.99
C GLY A 13 13.78 -2.63 10.93
N THR A 14 14.83 -3.38 11.24
CA THR A 14 14.78 -4.48 12.20
C THR A 14 14.68 -3.92 13.63
N VAL A 15 13.76 -4.46 14.40
CA VAL A 15 13.53 -4.04 15.79
C VAL A 15 14.78 -4.25 16.64
N GLY A 16 15.20 -3.21 17.37
CA GLY A 16 16.41 -3.21 18.19
C GLY A 16 17.65 -2.64 17.46
N GLU A 17 17.56 -2.39 16.15
CA GLU A 17 18.60 -1.73 15.36
C GLU A 17 18.15 -0.32 14.96
N THR A 18 19.07 0.64 14.94
CA THR A 18 18.74 2.01 14.49
C THR A 18 18.27 1.99 13.04
N PRO A 19 17.13 2.63 12.68
CA PRO A 19 16.34 3.58 13.50
C PRO A 19 15.19 2.94 14.32
N MET A 20 15.07 1.63 14.36
CA MET A 20 13.94 0.97 15.05
C MET A 20 14.29 0.65 16.51
N THR A 21 14.60 1.69 17.30
CA THR A 21 14.86 1.63 18.74
C THR A 21 13.91 2.56 19.52
N PRO A 22 13.61 2.29 20.81
CA PRO A 22 12.65 3.08 21.57
C PRO A 22 13.13 4.52 21.84
N ASP A 23 14.42 4.75 22.00
CA ASP A 23 14.99 6.08 22.15
C ASP A 23 14.86 6.91 20.87
N PHE A 24 15.13 6.30 19.70
CA PHE A 24 14.86 6.93 18.42
C PHE A 24 13.39 7.26 18.23
N ALA A 25 12.47 6.32 18.53
CA ALA A 25 11.04 6.54 18.40
C ALA A 25 10.52 7.66 19.31
N LEU A 26 11.04 7.75 20.56
CA LEU A 26 10.72 8.87 21.46
C LEU A 26 11.17 10.20 20.86
N HIS A 27 12.41 10.25 20.37
CA HIS A 27 12.95 11.47 19.74
C HIS A 27 12.19 11.83 18.46
N LEU A 28 11.82 10.83 17.63
CA LEU A 28 11.00 11.01 16.43
C LEU A 28 9.63 11.61 16.76
N GLY A 29 8.96 11.11 17.81
CA GLY A 29 7.68 11.66 18.26
C GLY A 29 7.79 13.11 18.70
N TRP A 30 8.86 13.45 19.44
CA TRP A 30 9.14 14.83 19.84
C TRP A 30 9.44 15.71 18.62
N ALA A 31 10.35 15.29 17.73
CA ALA A 31 10.74 16.06 16.55
C ALA A 31 9.54 16.33 15.63
N ALA A 32 8.73 15.29 15.35
CA ALA A 32 7.52 15.43 14.55
C ALA A 32 6.52 16.39 15.24
N GLY A 33 6.31 16.24 16.56
CA GLY A 33 5.44 17.15 17.34
C GLY A 33 5.86 18.61 17.23
N ARG A 34 7.16 18.90 17.32
CA ARG A 34 7.70 20.26 17.18
C ARG A 34 7.48 20.83 15.79
N VAL A 35 7.79 20.06 14.74
CA VAL A 35 7.59 20.49 13.35
C VAL A 35 6.11 20.77 13.06
N LEU A 36 5.22 19.88 13.49
CA LEU A 36 3.77 20.05 13.29
C LEU A 36 3.21 21.28 14.02
N LEU A 37 3.66 21.55 15.24
CA LEU A 37 3.29 22.76 15.98
C LEU A 37 3.80 24.04 15.32
N ASP A 38 5.03 24.01 14.80
CA ASP A 38 5.60 25.15 14.06
C ASP A 38 4.81 25.43 12.76
N GLN A 39 4.39 24.38 12.03
CA GLN A 39 3.52 24.53 10.86
C GLN A 39 2.16 25.12 11.24
N LEU A 40 1.55 24.66 12.33
CA LEU A 40 0.28 25.20 12.83
C LEU A 40 0.44 26.68 13.18
N ALA A 41 1.50 27.07 13.89
CA ALA A 41 1.77 28.45 14.28
C ALA A 41 1.98 29.38 13.07
N ARG A 42 2.52 28.84 11.96
CA ARG A 42 2.69 29.57 10.69
C ARG A 42 1.43 29.62 9.83
N GLY A 43 0.30 29.05 10.30
CA GLY A 43 -0.94 28.98 9.52
C GLY A 43 -0.89 28.02 8.31
N GLN A 44 0.07 27.11 8.30
CA GLN A 44 0.25 26.11 7.26
C GLN A 44 -0.57 24.82 7.52
N SER A 45 -1.27 24.74 8.64
CA SER A 45 -2.15 23.63 9.01
C SER A 45 -3.54 24.17 9.34
N GLU A 46 -4.57 23.51 8.79
CA GLU A 46 -5.99 23.77 9.04
C GLU A 46 -6.57 22.90 10.17
N ALA A 47 -5.73 22.07 10.79
CA ALA A 47 -6.14 21.14 11.85
C ALA A 47 -6.50 21.88 13.14
N HIS A 48 -7.67 22.49 13.14
CA HIS A 48 -8.24 23.16 14.32
C HIS A 48 -9.20 22.21 15.03
N ASN A 49 -8.71 21.48 16.01
CA ASN A 49 -9.59 20.96 17.04
C ASN A 49 -9.70 22.02 18.14
N ALA A 50 -10.91 22.30 18.58
CA ALA A 50 -11.26 23.48 19.40
C ALA A 50 -10.57 23.57 20.77
N ALA A 51 -9.81 22.55 21.19
CA ALA A 51 -9.20 22.52 22.52
C ALA A 51 -7.66 22.49 22.48
N ARG A 52 -7.03 21.54 21.77
CA ARG A 52 -5.56 21.36 21.74
C ARG A 52 -5.12 20.61 20.48
N PRO A 53 -3.92 20.92 19.93
CA PRO A 53 -3.37 20.17 18.81
C PRO A 53 -3.15 18.70 19.20
N CYS A 54 -3.54 17.77 18.33
CA CYS A 54 -3.41 16.35 18.60
C CYS A 54 -2.93 15.56 17.39
N VAL A 55 -2.36 14.39 17.65
CA VAL A 55 -2.03 13.35 16.64
C VAL A 55 -2.81 12.08 16.93
N VAL A 56 -3.07 11.28 15.89
CA VAL A 56 -3.64 9.93 16.01
C VAL A 56 -2.49 8.93 15.89
N ILE A 57 -2.35 8.00 16.82
CA ILE A 57 -1.38 6.90 16.75
C ILE A 57 -2.14 5.57 16.73
N GLY A 58 -1.87 4.77 15.71
CA GLY A 58 -2.31 3.38 15.66
C GLY A 58 -1.17 2.47 15.22
N LYS A 59 -1.43 1.17 15.26
CA LYS A 59 -0.42 0.14 15.01
C LYS A 59 -1.01 -1.09 14.37
N ASP A 60 -0.16 -1.95 13.82
CA ASP A 60 -0.52 -3.32 13.52
C ASP A 60 -0.42 -4.22 14.78
N THR A 61 -0.41 -5.51 14.60
CA THR A 61 -0.47 -6.48 15.69
C THR A 61 0.90 -6.91 16.23
N ARG A 62 2.01 -6.38 15.69
CA ARG A 62 3.38 -6.72 16.11
C ARG A 62 3.58 -6.44 17.60
N LEU A 63 4.26 -7.36 18.30
CA LEU A 63 4.60 -7.20 19.71
C LEU A 63 5.37 -5.90 19.97
N SER A 64 6.33 -5.55 19.09
CA SER A 64 7.12 -4.32 19.17
C SER A 64 6.30 -3.05 19.03
N GLY A 65 5.09 -3.13 18.45
CA GLY A 65 4.18 -2.00 18.29
C GLY A 65 3.79 -1.36 19.62
N TYR A 66 3.69 -2.13 20.70
CA TYR A 66 3.36 -1.59 22.03
C TYR A 66 4.49 -0.73 22.60
N MET A 67 5.74 -1.16 22.41
CA MET A 67 6.92 -0.39 22.82
C MET A 67 7.04 0.93 22.04
N PHE A 68 6.89 0.86 20.71
CA PHE A 68 6.98 2.06 19.86
C PHE A 68 5.80 3.02 20.10
N GLU A 69 4.60 2.52 20.33
CA GLU A 69 3.44 3.36 20.70
C GLU A 69 3.73 4.19 21.94
N SER A 70 4.23 3.54 23.01
CA SER A 70 4.57 4.23 24.26
C SER A 70 5.72 5.25 24.10
N ALA A 71 6.72 4.92 23.29
CA ALA A 71 7.84 5.82 23.03
C ALA A 71 7.42 7.06 22.22
N LEU A 72 6.66 6.88 21.14
CA LEU A 72 6.10 7.97 20.34
C LEU A 72 5.13 8.83 21.15
N GLU A 73 4.26 8.21 21.95
CA GLU A 73 3.34 8.91 22.88
C GLU A 73 4.10 9.85 23.80
N ALA A 74 5.17 9.34 24.46
CA ALA A 74 6.00 10.15 25.35
C ALA A 74 6.68 11.31 24.59
N GLY A 75 7.17 11.07 23.36
CA GLY A 75 7.78 12.10 22.52
C GLY A 75 6.81 13.21 22.15
N PHE A 76 5.62 12.88 21.64
CA PHE A 76 4.59 13.88 21.31
C PHE A 76 4.12 14.63 22.54
N ALA A 77 3.91 13.95 23.66
CA ALA A 77 3.52 14.59 24.92
C ALA A 77 4.60 15.58 25.41
N ALA A 78 5.89 15.20 25.29
CA ALA A 78 7.00 16.09 25.62
C ALA A 78 7.06 17.31 24.70
N ALA A 79 6.63 17.22 23.45
CA ALA A 79 6.52 18.33 22.53
C ALA A 79 5.33 19.26 22.81
N GLY A 80 4.35 18.84 23.63
CA GLY A 80 3.12 19.58 23.92
C GLY A 80 1.93 19.22 23.01
N VAL A 81 1.98 18.07 22.32
CA VAL A 81 0.94 17.57 21.42
C VAL A 81 0.13 16.48 22.12
N ASP A 82 -1.20 16.59 22.11
CA ASP A 82 -2.08 15.53 22.62
C ASP A 82 -2.04 14.30 21.69
N VAL A 83 -2.25 13.11 22.25
CA VAL A 83 -2.17 11.83 21.53
C VAL A 83 -3.49 11.08 21.64
N LEU A 84 -4.06 10.69 20.50
CA LEU A 84 -5.22 9.83 20.40
C LEU A 84 -4.76 8.42 20.01
N LEU A 85 -4.79 7.47 20.94
CA LEU A 85 -4.39 6.08 20.73
C LEU A 85 -5.59 5.29 20.22
N VAL A 86 -5.47 4.70 19.03
CA VAL A 86 -6.56 3.94 18.40
C VAL A 86 -6.35 2.41 18.41
N GLY A 87 -5.20 1.95 18.96
CA GLY A 87 -4.86 0.53 19.06
C GLY A 87 -4.53 -0.12 17.72
N PRO A 88 -4.64 -1.45 17.63
CA PRO A 88 -4.50 -2.15 16.35
C PRO A 88 -5.64 -1.74 15.42
N LEU A 89 -5.27 -1.11 14.29
CA LEU A 89 -6.19 -0.61 13.28
C LEU A 89 -5.47 -0.55 11.92
N PRO A 90 -6.14 -0.88 10.80
CA PRO A 90 -5.59 -0.73 9.46
C PRO A 90 -4.99 0.66 9.20
N THR A 91 -3.88 0.68 8.47
CA THR A 91 -3.24 1.94 8.02
C THR A 91 -4.24 2.93 7.43
N PRO A 92 -5.14 2.54 6.48
CA PRO A 92 -6.16 3.46 5.96
C PRO A 92 -7.17 3.91 7.03
N GLY A 93 -7.45 3.09 8.04
CA GLY A 93 -8.30 3.49 9.16
C GLY A 93 -7.69 4.62 9.98
N ILE A 94 -6.37 4.60 10.18
CA ILE A 94 -5.66 5.68 10.87
C ILE A 94 -5.68 6.96 10.01
N ALA A 95 -5.43 6.85 8.70
CA ALA A 95 -5.54 7.97 7.77
C ALA A 95 -6.96 8.60 7.78
N TYR A 96 -8.00 7.77 7.77
CA TYR A 96 -9.39 8.22 7.89
C TYR A 96 -9.67 8.94 9.21
N LEU A 97 -9.24 8.35 10.34
CA LEU A 97 -9.47 8.94 11.67
C LEU A 97 -8.69 10.24 11.88
N THR A 98 -7.50 10.38 11.28
CA THR A 98 -6.72 11.62 11.28
C THR A 98 -7.56 12.78 10.75
N ARG A 99 -8.24 12.59 9.62
CA ARG A 99 -9.16 13.59 9.05
C ARG A 99 -10.37 13.83 9.93
N THR A 100 -11.00 12.74 10.39
CA THR A 100 -12.26 12.79 11.14
C THR A 100 -12.09 13.48 12.49
N PHE A 101 -10.95 13.28 13.15
CA PHE A 101 -10.61 13.96 14.41
C PHE A 101 -9.97 15.33 14.20
N ARG A 102 -9.72 15.73 12.94
CA ARG A 102 -9.00 16.97 12.60
C ARG A 102 -7.65 17.04 13.32
N ALA A 103 -6.95 15.93 13.36
CA ALA A 103 -5.63 15.84 13.96
C ALA A 103 -4.57 16.49 13.07
N LEU A 104 -3.46 16.94 13.66
CA LEU A 104 -2.32 17.49 12.92
C LEU A 104 -1.70 16.45 11.98
N ALA A 105 -1.61 15.20 12.48
CA ALA A 105 -1.09 14.07 11.74
C ALA A 105 -1.63 12.74 12.26
N GLY A 106 -1.57 11.72 11.40
CA GLY A 106 -1.71 10.31 11.77
C GLY A 106 -0.35 9.63 11.79
N VAL A 107 -0.13 8.77 12.76
CA VAL A 107 1.09 7.98 12.91
C VAL A 107 0.73 6.51 12.93
N VAL A 108 1.32 5.74 12.03
CA VAL A 108 1.09 4.30 11.90
C VAL A 108 2.38 3.56 12.24
N ILE A 109 2.28 2.65 13.20
CA ILE A 109 3.39 1.79 13.60
C ILE A 109 3.18 0.44 12.91
N SER A 110 3.85 0.24 11.79
CA SER A 110 3.79 -0.96 10.97
C SER A 110 4.92 -1.05 9.96
N ALA A 111 5.32 -2.28 9.61
CA ALA A 111 6.16 -2.57 8.47
C ALA A 111 5.37 -3.32 7.37
N SER A 112 4.04 -3.15 7.29
CA SER A 112 3.15 -3.72 6.27
C SER A 112 3.33 -5.25 6.17
N HIS A 113 3.78 -5.76 5.02
CA HIS A 113 3.91 -7.19 4.73
C HIS A 113 5.21 -7.84 5.23
N ASN A 114 6.11 -7.07 5.88
CA ASN A 114 7.35 -7.63 6.44
C ASN A 114 7.06 -8.61 7.61
N PRO A 115 7.99 -9.52 7.93
CA PRO A 115 7.88 -10.38 9.11
C PRO A 115 7.89 -9.57 10.42
N PHE A 116 7.50 -10.20 11.52
CA PHE A 116 7.33 -9.56 12.83
C PHE A 116 8.60 -8.89 13.40
N ALA A 117 9.79 -9.38 12.98
CA ALA A 117 11.08 -8.87 13.43
C ALA A 117 11.35 -7.44 12.95
N ASP A 118 10.70 -7.02 11.87
CA ASP A 118 10.75 -5.65 11.37
C ASP A 118 9.58 -4.84 11.92
N ASN A 119 9.77 -3.52 12.00
CA ASN A 119 8.70 -2.56 12.22
C ASN A 119 8.99 -1.24 11.48
N GLY A 120 8.06 -0.30 11.54
CA GLY A 120 8.21 0.99 10.91
C GLY A 120 7.29 2.04 11.49
N VAL A 121 7.53 3.28 11.11
CA VAL A 121 6.68 4.42 11.45
C VAL A 121 6.37 5.20 10.18
N LYS A 122 5.07 5.31 9.86
CA LYS A 122 4.55 6.08 8.72
C LYS A 122 3.79 7.28 9.24
N PHE A 123 3.84 8.40 8.52
CA PHE A 123 3.10 9.60 8.87
C PHE A 123 2.09 9.95 7.78
N PHE A 124 0.91 10.35 8.22
CA PHE A 124 -0.14 10.91 7.38
C PHE A 124 -0.39 12.36 7.78
N SER A 125 -0.60 13.23 6.81
CA SER A 125 -1.00 14.62 7.02
C SER A 125 -2.43 14.71 7.56
N GLN A 126 -2.83 15.88 7.99
CA GLN A 126 -4.21 16.20 8.39
C GLN A 126 -5.28 15.82 7.33
N TYR A 127 -4.86 15.66 6.06
CA TYR A 127 -5.73 15.25 4.96
C TYR A 127 -5.80 13.73 4.77
N GLY A 128 -5.13 12.94 5.63
CA GLY A 128 -5.05 11.48 5.51
C GLY A 128 -4.26 11.01 4.29
N GLN A 129 -3.31 11.80 3.83
CA GLN A 129 -2.35 11.51 2.78
C GLN A 129 -0.94 11.42 3.38
N LYS A 130 -0.02 10.73 2.74
CA LYS A 130 1.39 10.73 3.19
C LYS A 130 1.92 12.15 3.35
N LEU A 131 2.84 12.34 4.30
CA LEU A 131 3.50 13.65 4.46
C LEU A 131 4.26 14.03 3.19
N ALA A 132 4.32 15.33 2.92
CA ALA A 132 5.18 15.86 1.86
C ALA A 132 6.66 15.69 2.25
N ASP A 133 7.54 15.44 1.25
CA ASP A 133 8.99 15.26 1.46
C ASP A 133 9.63 16.42 2.24
N ALA A 134 9.14 17.64 2.05
CA ALA A 134 9.62 18.81 2.78
C ALA A 134 9.36 18.70 4.29
N VAL A 135 8.22 18.15 4.70
CA VAL A 135 7.86 17.97 6.11
C VAL A 135 8.68 16.83 6.71
N GLU A 136 8.87 15.74 5.96
CA GLU A 136 9.75 14.63 6.37
C GLU A 136 11.19 15.13 6.57
N ALA A 137 11.70 15.96 5.66
CA ALA A 137 13.02 16.58 5.78
C ALA A 137 13.14 17.53 7.00
N ASP A 138 12.09 18.30 7.29
CA ASP A 138 12.05 19.15 8.49
C ASP A 138 12.08 18.31 9.78
N ILE A 139 11.37 17.15 9.81
CA ILE A 139 11.42 16.21 10.93
C ILE A 139 12.83 15.62 11.09
N GLU A 140 13.49 15.21 10.00
CA GLU A 140 14.87 14.72 10.05
C GLU A 140 15.84 15.78 10.57
N ALA A 141 15.71 17.04 10.15
CA ALA A 141 16.52 18.15 10.65
C ALA A 141 16.26 18.41 12.15
N MET A 142 15.02 18.23 12.60
CA MET A 142 14.68 18.39 14.02
C MET A 142 15.26 17.26 14.90
N LEU A 143 15.45 16.04 14.35
CA LEU A 143 16.12 14.94 15.05
C LEU A 143 17.58 15.25 15.40
N ASP A 144 18.24 16.20 14.74
CA ASP A 144 19.59 16.64 15.08
C ASP A 144 19.61 17.65 16.24
N GLN A 145 18.44 18.11 16.71
CA GLN A 145 18.33 19.01 17.86
C GLN A 145 18.13 18.20 19.16
N PRO A 146 18.64 18.71 20.30
CA PRO A 146 18.42 18.07 21.59
C PRO A 146 16.91 18.09 21.94
N LEU A 147 16.41 16.97 22.46
CA LEU A 147 15.03 16.89 22.96
C LEU A 147 14.87 17.84 24.16
N VAL A 148 13.95 18.79 24.03
CA VAL A 148 13.57 19.72 25.10
C VAL A 148 12.07 19.55 25.38
N THR A 149 11.76 19.15 26.61
CA THR A 149 10.40 18.98 27.08
C THR A 149 9.68 20.33 27.24
N ALA A 150 8.43 20.41 26.81
CA ALA A 150 7.56 21.56 27.08
C ALA A 150 7.38 21.81 28.59
N GLY A 151 6.95 23.00 28.98
CA GLY A 151 6.62 23.30 30.37
C GLY A 151 5.56 22.33 30.91
N ALA A 152 5.57 22.09 32.21
CA ALA A 152 4.68 21.12 32.86
C ALA A 152 3.17 21.42 32.63
N ASP A 153 2.82 22.67 32.42
CA ASP A 153 1.46 23.16 32.10
C ASP A 153 1.12 23.00 30.59
N ALA A 154 2.12 22.82 29.75
CA ALA A 154 2.01 22.71 28.30
C ALA A 154 2.19 21.28 27.75
N LEU A 155 2.42 20.28 28.61
CA LEU A 155 2.57 18.87 28.18
C LEU A 155 1.31 18.36 27.47
N GLY A 156 1.51 17.50 26.47
CA GLY A 156 0.44 16.77 25.80
C GLY A 156 -0.18 15.69 26.70
N ARG A 157 -1.39 15.27 26.36
CA ARG A 157 -2.15 14.21 27.06
C ARG A 157 -2.47 13.08 26.10
N ALA A 158 -2.26 11.85 26.54
CA ALA A 158 -2.70 10.69 25.79
C ALA A 158 -4.11 10.26 26.22
N LYS A 159 -4.90 9.83 25.22
CA LYS A 159 -6.25 9.28 25.41
C LYS A 159 -6.48 8.12 24.46
N ARG A 160 -6.98 6.99 24.97
CA ARG A 160 -7.45 5.88 24.15
C ARG A 160 -8.84 6.18 23.57
N VAL A 161 -9.03 5.85 22.28
CA VAL A 161 -10.28 6.06 21.55
C VAL A 161 -10.94 4.71 21.32
N GLU A 162 -11.84 4.32 22.21
CA GLU A 162 -12.54 3.02 22.17
C GLU A 162 -13.42 2.85 20.91
N SER A 163 -13.93 3.93 20.34
CA SER A 163 -14.81 3.91 19.17
C SER A 163 -14.07 3.84 17.82
N ALA A 164 -12.76 3.75 17.80
CA ALA A 164 -11.95 3.85 16.59
C ALA A 164 -12.32 2.77 15.54
N SER A 165 -12.37 1.51 15.95
CA SER A 165 -12.71 0.38 15.08
C SER A 165 -14.11 0.52 14.47
N GLY A 166 -15.13 0.83 15.31
CA GLY A 166 -16.51 1.02 14.82
C GLY A 166 -16.64 2.17 13.81
N ARG A 167 -15.91 3.28 14.04
CA ARG A 167 -15.89 4.41 13.08
C ARG A 167 -15.30 3.99 11.73
N TYR A 168 -14.24 3.20 11.72
CA TYR A 168 -13.63 2.72 10.51
C TYR A 168 -14.51 1.68 9.79
N ILE A 169 -15.16 0.76 10.54
CA ILE A 169 -16.14 -0.18 9.98
C ILE A 169 -17.25 0.57 9.26
N GLU A 170 -17.87 1.56 9.90
CA GLU A 170 -18.93 2.36 9.29
C GLU A 170 -18.43 3.14 8.06
N PHE A 171 -17.20 3.67 8.11
CA PHE A 171 -16.60 4.31 6.95
C PHE A 171 -16.47 3.31 5.78
N CYS A 172 -15.87 2.14 5.98
CA CYS A 172 -15.72 1.13 4.93
C CYS A 172 -17.08 0.78 4.30
N LYS A 173 -18.09 0.49 5.12
CA LYS A 173 -19.45 0.18 4.66
C LYS A 173 -20.05 1.32 3.82
N SER A 174 -19.83 2.57 4.22
CA SER A 174 -20.36 3.74 3.52
C SER A 174 -19.77 3.93 2.12
N THR A 175 -18.60 3.35 1.83
CA THR A 175 -17.95 3.46 0.51
C THR A 175 -18.58 2.57 -0.55
N ALA A 176 -19.27 1.49 -0.15
CA ALA A 176 -19.83 0.50 -1.05
C ALA A 176 -21.25 0.89 -1.48
N ARG A 177 -21.47 1.00 -2.79
CA ARG A 177 -22.82 1.14 -3.37
C ARG A 177 -23.34 -0.24 -3.76
N LEU A 178 -23.85 -0.96 -2.78
CA LEU A 178 -24.45 -2.29 -2.97
C LEU A 178 -25.91 -2.18 -3.39
N PRO A 179 -26.45 -3.19 -4.13
CA PRO A 179 -27.86 -3.27 -4.40
C PRO A 179 -28.67 -3.56 -3.12
N GLU A 180 -29.99 -3.53 -3.22
CA GLU A 180 -30.88 -3.91 -2.13
C GLU A 180 -30.58 -5.36 -1.69
N GLY A 181 -30.39 -5.56 -0.39
CA GLY A 181 -29.94 -6.85 0.17
C GLY A 181 -28.44 -6.93 0.50
N GLY A 182 -27.65 -6.00 0.04
CA GLY A 182 -26.21 -5.95 0.37
C GLY A 182 -25.44 -7.14 -0.21
N LEU A 183 -24.68 -7.83 0.65
CA LEU A 183 -23.91 -9.03 0.31
C LEU A 183 -24.60 -10.34 0.75
N ARG A 184 -25.93 -10.33 0.92
CA ARG A 184 -26.66 -11.55 1.31
C ARG A 184 -26.51 -12.65 0.27
N GLY A 185 -26.18 -13.84 0.75
CA GLY A 185 -25.94 -15.01 -0.10
C GLY A 185 -24.51 -15.11 -0.63
N VAL A 186 -23.65 -14.12 -0.38
CA VAL A 186 -22.23 -14.19 -0.73
C VAL A 186 -21.46 -14.86 0.41
N HIS A 187 -20.67 -15.88 0.07
CA HIS A 187 -19.83 -16.63 0.98
C HIS A 187 -18.37 -16.21 0.78
N LEU A 188 -17.76 -15.68 1.83
CA LEU A 188 -16.38 -15.14 1.80
C LEU A 188 -15.44 -15.93 2.71
N VAL A 189 -14.21 -16.13 2.28
CA VAL A 189 -13.08 -16.44 3.16
C VAL A 189 -12.21 -15.19 3.24
N VAL A 190 -11.95 -14.68 4.45
CA VAL A 190 -11.14 -13.48 4.67
C VAL A 190 -9.90 -13.85 5.45
N ASP A 191 -8.73 -13.65 4.83
CA ASP A 191 -7.43 -13.79 5.46
C ASP A 191 -6.95 -12.40 5.92
N CYS A 192 -6.87 -12.25 7.23
CA CYS A 192 -6.45 -10.99 7.88
C CYS A 192 -4.94 -10.91 8.13
N ALA A 193 -4.13 -11.86 7.63
CA ALA A 193 -2.67 -11.90 7.81
C ALA A 193 -2.21 -11.85 9.28
N ASN A 194 -3.06 -12.22 10.25
CA ASN A 194 -2.87 -11.94 11.68
C ASN A 194 -2.52 -10.45 11.95
N GLY A 195 -2.95 -9.55 11.07
CA GLY A 195 -2.62 -8.14 11.01
C GLY A 195 -3.70 -7.22 11.58
N ALA A 196 -3.55 -5.93 11.31
CA ALA A 196 -4.36 -4.85 11.87
C ALA A 196 -5.86 -4.94 11.58
N ALA A 197 -6.24 -5.61 10.48
CA ALA A 197 -7.63 -5.77 10.07
C ALA A 197 -8.37 -6.96 10.73
N TYR A 198 -7.72 -7.73 11.61
CA TYR A 198 -8.26 -8.98 12.15
C TYR A 198 -9.65 -8.87 12.80
N GLN A 199 -9.98 -7.73 13.35
CA GLN A 199 -11.31 -7.43 13.90
C GLN A 199 -12.20 -6.70 12.90
N THR A 200 -11.65 -5.72 12.16
CA THR A 200 -12.46 -4.77 11.40
C THR A 200 -12.95 -5.34 10.06
N ALA A 201 -12.08 -5.98 9.28
CA ALA A 201 -12.45 -6.46 7.94
C ALA A 201 -13.56 -7.53 7.97
N PRO A 202 -13.50 -8.57 8.83
CA PRO A 202 -14.59 -9.53 8.91
C PRO A 202 -15.93 -8.91 9.29
N GLU A 203 -15.94 -7.94 10.21
CA GLU A 203 -17.17 -7.28 10.64
C GLU A 203 -17.77 -6.40 9.53
N VAL A 204 -16.94 -5.70 8.75
CA VAL A 204 -17.42 -4.92 7.59
C VAL A 204 -18.24 -5.81 6.65
N PHE A 205 -17.75 -6.99 6.28
CA PHE A 205 -18.43 -7.87 5.35
C PHE A 205 -19.66 -8.55 5.99
N ARG A 206 -19.59 -8.95 7.27
CA ARG A 206 -20.73 -9.53 8.02
C ARG A 206 -21.88 -8.56 8.15
N GLU A 207 -21.58 -7.31 8.53
CA GLU A 207 -22.61 -6.29 8.71
C GLU A 207 -23.27 -5.88 7.38
N LEU A 208 -22.60 -6.11 6.25
CA LEU A 208 -23.18 -5.95 4.91
C LEU A 208 -23.96 -7.20 4.44
N GLY A 209 -24.01 -8.26 5.25
CA GLY A 209 -24.84 -9.44 5.03
C GLY A 209 -24.13 -10.66 4.48
N ALA A 210 -22.82 -10.63 4.26
CA ALA A 210 -22.06 -11.80 3.79
C ALA A 210 -21.93 -12.88 4.87
N THR A 211 -21.85 -14.15 4.45
CA THR A 211 -21.38 -15.24 5.28
C THR A 211 -19.84 -15.24 5.24
N VAL A 212 -19.20 -14.98 6.38
CA VAL A 212 -17.74 -14.78 6.44
C VAL A 212 -17.07 -15.86 7.27
N HIS A 213 -16.16 -16.59 6.65
CA HIS A 213 -15.16 -17.39 7.34
C HIS A 213 -13.83 -16.63 7.41
N THR A 214 -13.19 -16.63 8.59
CA THR A 214 -11.94 -15.89 8.80
C THR A 214 -10.77 -16.85 9.02
N ILE A 215 -9.63 -16.56 8.41
CA ILE A 215 -8.33 -17.16 8.65
C ILE A 215 -7.32 -16.05 8.94
N GLY A 216 -6.15 -16.38 9.48
CA GLY A 216 -5.17 -15.36 9.84
C GLY A 216 -5.73 -14.26 10.75
N HIS A 217 -6.56 -14.59 11.76
CA HIS A 217 -7.28 -13.63 12.59
C HIS A 217 -7.03 -13.80 14.11
N ALA A 218 -5.99 -14.53 14.47
CA ALA A 218 -5.58 -14.77 15.87
C ALA A 218 -4.15 -14.29 16.11
N PRO A 219 -3.91 -12.95 16.11
CA PRO A 219 -2.57 -12.41 16.27
C PRO A 219 -2.01 -12.69 17.66
N ASP A 220 -0.76 -13.16 17.74
CA ASP A 220 0.00 -13.36 18.97
C ASP A 220 1.16 -12.36 19.15
N GLY A 221 1.31 -11.44 18.18
CA GLY A 221 2.37 -10.45 18.15
C GLY A 221 3.63 -10.87 17.36
N LEU A 222 3.73 -12.16 16.99
CA LEU A 222 4.88 -12.75 16.30
C LEU A 222 4.50 -13.42 14.98
N ASN A 223 3.21 -13.65 14.74
CA ASN A 223 2.69 -14.40 13.59
C ASN A 223 2.10 -13.55 12.47
N ILE A 224 2.29 -12.23 12.49
CA ILE A 224 1.84 -11.34 11.42
C ILE A 224 2.50 -11.70 10.08
N ASN A 225 1.70 -11.84 9.01
CA ASN A 225 2.14 -12.23 7.67
C ASN A 225 2.86 -13.61 7.57
N LEU A 226 2.86 -14.41 8.64
CA LEU A 226 3.53 -15.70 8.63
C LEU A 226 2.69 -16.72 7.86
N ASP A 227 3.15 -17.07 6.66
CA ASP A 227 2.51 -18.02 5.74
C ASP A 227 1.02 -17.72 5.49
N CYS A 228 0.64 -16.44 5.47
CA CYS A 228 -0.74 -15.98 5.27
C CYS A 228 -0.80 -14.58 4.65
N GLY A 229 -2.00 -14.14 4.33
CA GLY A 229 -2.29 -12.81 3.80
C GLY A 229 -1.91 -12.63 2.33
N SER A 230 -1.84 -11.39 1.87
CA SER A 230 -1.72 -11.03 0.45
C SER A 230 -0.42 -11.47 -0.22
N THR A 231 0.62 -11.78 0.56
CA THR A 231 1.91 -12.29 0.05
C THR A 231 1.98 -13.82 -0.01
N HIS A 232 1.05 -14.52 0.66
CA HIS A 232 0.95 -15.98 0.73
C HIS A 232 -0.52 -16.43 0.60
N PRO A 233 -1.15 -16.23 -0.59
CA PRO A 233 -2.57 -16.49 -0.78
C PRO A 233 -2.90 -17.98 -0.98
N GLU A 234 -1.91 -18.88 -0.96
CA GLU A 234 -2.08 -20.30 -1.30
C GLU A 234 -3.06 -20.98 -0.33
N HIS A 235 -2.89 -20.74 0.98
CA HIS A 235 -3.80 -21.31 1.99
C HIS A 235 -5.21 -20.72 1.87
N LEU A 236 -5.35 -19.44 1.54
CA LEU A 236 -6.66 -18.85 1.24
C LEU A 236 -7.33 -19.54 0.05
N ALA A 237 -6.57 -19.81 -1.03
CA ALA A 237 -7.09 -20.48 -2.22
C ALA A 237 -7.62 -21.89 -1.90
N GLU A 238 -6.88 -22.65 -1.09
CA GLU A 238 -7.32 -23.97 -0.61
C GLU A 238 -8.61 -23.88 0.22
N GLU A 239 -8.71 -22.91 1.14
CA GLU A 239 -9.88 -22.70 1.97
C GLU A 239 -11.13 -22.27 1.19
N VAL A 240 -10.97 -21.42 0.17
CA VAL A 240 -12.07 -21.03 -0.74
C VAL A 240 -12.65 -22.26 -1.40
N VAL A 241 -11.84 -23.09 -2.03
CA VAL A 241 -12.29 -24.32 -2.71
C VAL A 241 -12.90 -25.32 -1.72
N ARG A 242 -12.24 -25.56 -0.60
CA ARG A 242 -12.69 -26.51 0.43
C ARG A 242 -14.06 -26.15 1.01
N ARG A 243 -14.36 -24.86 1.13
CA ARG A 243 -15.62 -24.37 1.69
C ARG A 243 -16.69 -24.11 0.65
N GLY A 244 -16.36 -24.15 -0.63
CA GLY A 244 -17.26 -23.72 -1.69
C GLY A 244 -17.64 -22.25 -1.56
N ALA A 245 -16.68 -21.40 -1.17
CA ALA A 245 -16.90 -19.97 -1.04
C ALA A 245 -16.87 -19.30 -2.43
N ASP A 246 -17.57 -18.17 -2.56
CA ASP A 246 -17.64 -17.42 -3.81
C ASP A 246 -16.33 -16.64 -4.06
N VAL A 247 -15.72 -16.13 -2.98
CA VAL A 247 -14.53 -15.28 -3.05
C VAL A 247 -13.67 -15.44 -1.81
N GLY A 248 -12.35 -15.46 -2.02
CA GLY A 248 -11.34 -15.24 -0.98
C GLY A 248 -10.80 -13.80 -1.04
N ILE A 249 -10.50 -13.23 0.13
CA ILE A 249 -9.92 -11.89 0.29
C ILE A 249 -8.71 -12.02 1.19
N ALA A 250 -7.51 -11.72 0.70
CA ALA A 250 -6.27 -11.67 1.46
C ALA A 250 -5.82 -10.22 1.64
N LEU A 251 -5.65 -9.81 2.89
CA LEU A 251 -5.07 -8.53 3.27
C LEU A 251 -3.61 -8.72 3.68
N ASP A 252 -2.83 -7.65 3.77
CA ASP A 252 -1.52 -7.68 4.40
C ASP A 252 -1.56 -7.17 5.85
N GLY A 253 -0.42 -7.16 6.53
CA GLY A 253 -0.33 -6.90 7.96
C GLY A 253 -0.94 -5.57 8.43
N ASP A 254 -0.92 -4.53 7.61
CA ASP A 254 -1.56 -3.24 7.90
C ASP A 254 -2.76 -2.93 6.98
N ALA A 255 -3.16 -3.92 6.18
CA ALA A 255 -4.37 -3.95 5.37
C ALA A 255 -4.50 -2.80 4.35
N ASP A 256 -3.38 -2.29 3.86
CA ASP A 256 -3.36 -1.34 2.75
C ASP A 256 -3.37 -2.03 1.38
N ARG A 257 -3.22 -3.40 1.36
CA ARG A 257 -3.25 -4.25 0.17
C ARG A 257 -4.39 -5.25 0.21
N CYS A 258 -4.84 -5.63 -0.99
CA CYS A 258 -5.84 -6.66 -1.20
C CYS A 258 -5.47 -7.54 -2.40
N ILE A 259 -5.39 -8.85 -2.19
CA ILE A 259 -5.38 -9.88 -3.23
C ILE A 259 -6.66 -10.67 -3.07
N MET A 260 -7.27 -11.11 -4.16
CA MET A 260 -8.49 -11.90 -4.09
C MET A 260 -8.30 -13.29 -4.72
N VAL A 261 -9.21 -14.18 -4.40
CA VAL A 261 -9.23 -15.56 -4.93
C VAL A 261 -10.64 -15.85 -5.41
N ASP A 262 -10.77 -16.39 -6.62
CA ASP A 262 -12.07 -16.79 -7.17
C ASP A 262 -12.56 -18.14 -6.61
N ALA A 263 -13.81 -18.50 -6.94
CA ALA A 263 -14.44 -19.73 -6.46
C ALA A 263 -13.69 -21.02 -6.91
N ALA A 264 -12.85 -20.95 -7.94
CA ALA A 264 -12.02 -22.07 -8.41
C ALA A 264 -10.63 -22.10 -7.72
N GLY A 265 -10.35 -21.19 -6.78
CA GLY A 265 -9.05 -21.10 -6.11
C GLY A 265 -7.99 -20.36 -6.93
N GLN A 266 -8.37 -19.65 -8.00
CA GLN A 266 -7.42 -18.88 -8.80
C GLN A 266 -7.15 -17.52 -8.12
N VAL A 267 -5.86 -17.22 -7.95
CA VAL A 267 -5.42 -15.94 -7.37
C VAL A 267 -5.60 -14.82 -8.38
N VAL A 268 -6.29 -13.77 -7.97
CA VAL A 268 -6.55 -12.54 -8.70
C VAL A 268 -5.69 -11.43 -8.10
N ASP A 269 -4.69 -10.97 -8.83
CA ASP A 269 -3.76 -9.96 -8.35
C ASP A 269 -4.24 -8.51 -8.52
N GLY A 270 -3.44 -7.56 -8.03
CA GLY A 270 -3.78 -6.15 -8.08
C GLY A 270 -4.00 -5.58 -9.47
N ASP A 271 -3.32 -6.07 -10.51
CA ASP A 271 -3.56 -5.62 -11.89
C ASP A 271 -4.94 -6.04 -12.40
N GLN A 272 -5.36 -7.27 -12.11
CA GLN A 272 -6.69 -7.78 -12.47
C GLN A 272 -7.79 -7.06 -11.68
N LEU A 273 -7.56 -6.81 -10.39
CA LEU A 273 -8.49 -6.03 -9.55
C LEU A 273 -8.58 -4.58 -10.04
N LEU A 274 -7.46 -3.97 -10.43
CA LEU A 274 -7.40 -2.62 -10.97
C LEU A 274 -8.25 -2.49 -12.24
N PHE A 275 -8.17 -3.49 -13.14
CA PHE A 275 -9.04 -3.57 -14.31
C PHE A 275 -10.52 -3.62 -13.93
N ALA A 276 -10.89 -4.53 -13.03
CA ALA A 276 -12.29 -4.68 -12.59
C ALA A 276 -12.86 -3.37 -12.00
N LEU A 277 -12.05 -2.67 -11.19
CA LEU A 277 -12.40 -1.38 -10.61
C LEU A 277 -12.56 -0.27 -11.66
N ALA A 278 -11.70 -0.25 -12.67
CA ALA A 278 -11.72 0.73 -13.75
C ALA A 278 -12.92 0.52 -14.68
N GLU A 279 -13.14 -0.72 -15.11
CA GLU A 279 -14.24 -1.08 -15.99
C GLU A 279 -15.61 -0.84 -15.33
N ASP A 280 -15.75 -1.15 -14.04
CA ASP A 280 -16.99 -0.86 -13.29
C ASP A 280 -17.27 0.65 -13.24
N ARG A 281 -16.26 1.47 -12.99
CA ARG A 281 -16.43 2.94 -12.98
C ARG A 281 -16.73 3.52 -14.36
N GLN A 282 -16.13 2.95 -15.41
CA GLN A 282 -16.45 3.34 -16.79
C GLN A 282 -17.91 3.04 -17.10
N GLN A 283 -18.39 1.83 -16.79
CA GLN A 283 -19.78 1.43 -17.06
C GLN A 283 -20.81 2.22 -16.24
N THR A 284 -20.46 2.63 -15.03
CA THR A 284 -21.30 3.49 -14.19
C THR A 284 -21.15 4.99 -14.52
N GLY A 285 -20.30 5.36 -15.47
CA GLY A 285 -20.06 6.75 -15.85
C GLY A 285 -19.36 7.57 -14.77
N THR A 286 -18.64 6.90 -13.83
CA THR A 286 -17.97 7.55 -12.70
C THR A 286 -16.44 7.54 -12.81
N LEU A 287 -15.88 6.92 -13.85
CA LEU A 287 -14.44 6.95 -14.10
C LEU A 287 -14.01 8.39 -14.43
N ALA A 288 -12.99 8.87 -13.75
CA ALA A 288 -12.38 10.17 -14.01
C ALA A 288 -10.88 10.01 -14.25
N GLY A 289 -10.36 10.72 -15.26
CA GLY A 289 -8.97 10.66 -15.67
C GLY A 289 -8.52 9.26 -16.13
N PRO A 290 -7.22 9.07 -16.36
CA PRO A 290 -6.65 7.79 -16.71
C PRO A 290 -6.53 6.88 -15.49
N VAL A 291 -6.53 5.57 -15.72
CA VAL A 291 -6.08 4.57 -14.75
C VAL A 291 -4.55 4.64 -14.62
N VAL A 292 -4.03 4.59 -13.41
CA VAL A 292 -2.58 4.65 -13.19
C VAL A 292 -2.09 3.35 -12.54
N GLY A 293 -1.23 2.65 -13.27
CA GLY A 293 -0.44 1.53 -12.74
C GLY A 293 1.01 1.93 -12.52
N THR A 294 1.88 0.93 -12.37
CA THR A 294 3.33 1.15 -12.27
C THR A 294 4.08 0.60 -13.46
N LEU A 295 5.37 0.87 -13.53
CA LEU A 295 6.25 0.23 -14.50
C LEU A 295 6.24 -1.31 -14.40
N MET A 296 5.78 -1.87 -13.28
CA MET A 296 5.68 -3.31 -13.06
C MET A 296 4.31 -3.89 -13.43
N SER A 297 3.29 -3.07 -13.67
CA SER A 297 1.97 -3.56 -14.09
C SER A 297 2.06 -4.35 -15.39
N ASN A 298 1.42 -5.51 -15.41
CA ASN A 298 1.49 -6.46 -16.53
C ASN A 298 0.97 -5.85 -17.84
N LEU A 299 1.55 -6.23 -18.95
CA LEU A 299 1.11 -5.78 -20.28
C LEU A 299 -0.35 -6.16 -20.56
N GLY A 300 -0.79 -7.31 -20.06
CA GLY A 300 -2.18 -7.77 -20.18
C GLY A 300 -3.19 -6.77 -19.60
N LEU A 301 -2.87 -6.09 -18.50
CA LEU A 301 -3.69 -5.00 -17.97
C LEU A 301 -3.81 -3.85 -18.99
N ALA A 302 -2.69 -3.42 -19.56
CA ALA A 302 -2.71 -2.30 -20.52
C ALA A 302 -3.54 -2.65 -21.76
N LEU A 303 -3.37 -3.86 -22.30
CA LEU A 303 -4.14 -4.34 -23.45
C LEU A 303 -5.65 -4.48 -23.13
N ALA A 304 -5.99 -4.96 -21.93
CA ALA A 304 -7.38 -5.08 -21.52
C ALA A 304 -8.07 -3.71 -21.35
N LEU A 305 -7.36 -2.71 -20.80
CA LEU A 305 -7.85 -1.34 -20.66
C LEU A 305 -7.99 -0.65 -22.03
N GLU A 306 -7.00 -0.81 -22.91
CA GLU A 306 -7.05 -0.30 -24.29
C GLU A 306 -8.26 -0.87 -25.06
N ALA A 307 -8.54 -2.17 -24.94
CA ALA A 307 -9.71 -2.81 -25.55
C ALA A 307 -11.05 -2.30 -25.02
N ARG A 308 -11.06 -1.51 -23.95
CA ARG A 308 -12.23 -0.83 -23.36
C ARG A 308 -12.21 0.68 -23.56
N ASP A 309 -11.29 1.21 -24.36
CA ASP A 309 -11.07 2.65 -24.52
C ASP A 309 -10.81 3.38 -23.18
N ILE A 310 -10.18 2.69 -22.21
CA ILE A 310 -9.77 3.25 -20.93
C ILE A 310 -8.32 3.69 -21.02
N ALA A 311 -8.05 4.98 -20.83
CA ALA A 311 -6.70 5.53 -20.82
C ALA A 311 -5.89 4.95 -19.64
N PHE A 312 -4.65 4.51 -19.91
CA PHE A 312 -3.77 3.93 -18.93
C PHE A 312 -2.41 4.62 -18.92
N GLU A 313 -1.92 4.93 -17.72
CA GLU A 313 -0.62 5.55 -17.49
C GLU A 313 0.23 4.72 -16.53
N ARG A 314 1.56 4.80 -16.68
CA ARG A 314 2.50 4.10 -15.81
C ARG A 314 3.31 5.09 -15.00
N ALA A 315 3.22 4.99 -13.66
CA ALA A 315 4.08 5.69 -12.72
C ALA A 315 5.33 4.86 -12.38
N LYS A 316 6.27 5.46 -11.68
CA LYS A 316 7.34 4.71 -11.00
C LYS A 316 6.73 3.74 -9.99
N VAL A 317 7.47 2.68 -9.65
CA VAL A 317 7.06 1.73 -8.61
C VAL A 317 7.02 2.42 -7.25
N GLY A 318 5.93 2.23 -6.54
CA GLY A 318 5.63 2.80 -5.25
C GLY A 318 4.31 3.57 -5.26
N ASP A 319 3.48 3.31 -4.26
CA ASP A 319 2.14 3.89 -4.09
C ASP A 319 2.13 5.43 -4.12
N ARG A 320 3.15 6.08 -3.55
CA ARG A 320 3.35 7.53 -3.60
C ARG A 320 3.35 8.05 -5.03
N TYR A 321 4.09 7.40 -5.94
CA TYR A 321 4.18 7.84 -7.34
C TYR A 321 2.89 7.58 -8.11
N VAL A 322 2.17 6.52 -7.78
CA VAL A 322 0.84 6.25 -8.34
C VAL A 322 -0.13 7.34 -7.89
N PHE A 323 -0.14 7.67 -6.60
CA PHE A 323 -0.98 8.73 -6.03
C PHE A 323 -0.70 10.09 -6.67
N GLU A 324 0.58 10.51 -6.72
CA GLU A 324 0.99 11.79 -7.33
C GLU A 324 0.56 11.87 -8.80
N ARG A 325 0.72 10.76 -9.55
CA ARG A 325 0.33 10.71 -10.96
C ARG A 325 -1.18 10.80 -11.14
N LEU A 326 -1.96 10.11 -10.30
CA LEU A 326 -3.43 10.22 -10.28
C LEU A 326 -3.87 11.66 -10.04
N VAL A 327 -3.35 12.31 -9.01
CA VAL A 327 -3.69 13.70 -8.68
C VAL A 327 -3.33 14.64 -9.83
N ALA A 328 -2.15 14.50 -10.42
CA ALA A 328 -1.69 15.34 -11.52
C ALA A 328 -2.56 15.19 -12.79
N LEU A 329 -3.16 14.02 -13.01
CA LEU A 329 -3.98 13.73 -14.20
C LEU A 329 -5.49 13.77 -13.93
N GLY A 330 -5.92 14.07 -12.71
CA GLY A 330 -7.33 14.02 -12.32
C GLY A 330 -7.90 12.58 -12.31
N GLY A 331 -7.03 11.58 -12.19
CA GLY A 331 -7.42 10.16 -12.09
C GLY A 331 -7.89 9.79 -10.68
N ILE A 332 -8.76 8.79 -10.60
CA ILE A 332 -9.31 8.31 -9.32
C ILE A 332 -9.02 6.85 -9.03
N VAL A 333 -8.57 6.08 -10.01
CA VAL A 333 -8.28 4.63 -9.88
C VAL A 333 -6.86 4.36 -10.29
N GLY A 334 -6.10 3.73 -9.41
CA GLY A 334 -4.74 3.31 -9.68
C GLY A 334 -4.27 2.24 -8.71
N GLY A 335 -3.08 1.70 -8.94
CA GLY A 335 -2.54 0.70 -8.03
C GLY A 335 -1.36 -0.08 -8.57
N GLU A 336 -1.00 -1.10 -7.82
CA GLU A 336 0.12 -1.99 -8.08
C GLU A 336 -0.35 -3.45 -8.12
N SER A 337 0.36 -4.29 -8.85
CA SER A 337 0.09 -5.74 -8.90
C SER A 337 0.15 -6.41 -7.53
N SER A 338 0.85 -5.82 -6.56
CA SER A 338 0.91 -6.26 -5.17
C SER A 338 -0.41 -6.11 -4.40
N GLY A 339 -1.44 -5.53 -5.01
CA GLY A 339 -2.75 -5.30 -4.40
C GLY A 339 -2.91 -3.97 -3.66
N HIS A 340 -1.91 -3.09 -3.67
CA HIS A 340 -2.09 -1.73 -3.17
C HIS A 340 -2.89 -0.92 -4.19
N LEU A 341 -4.19 -0.78 -3.94
CA LEU A 341 -5.16 -0.17 -4.85
C LEU A 341 -5.66 1.16 -4.29
N LEU A 342 -5.66 2.18 -5.13
CA LEU A 342 -6.14 3.52 -4.83
C LEU A 342 -7.51 3.73 -5.48
N CYS A 343 -8.50 4.06 -4.66
CA CYS A 343 -9.83 4.51 -5.06
C CYS A 343 -10.04 5.90 -4.48
N LEU A 344 -9.48 6.95 -5.13
CA LEU A 344 -9.44 8.31 -4.58
C LEU A 344 -10.82 8.97 -4.46
N ASP A 345 -11.83 8.41 -5.12
CA ASP A 345 -13.25 8.74 -4.93
C ASP A 345 -13.85 8.15 -3.64
N ARG A 346 -13.10 7.30 -2.90
CA ARG A 346 -13.53 6.60 -1.70
C ARG A 346 -12.62 6.85 -0.50
N ALA A 347 -11.31 6.71 -0.69
CA ALA A 347 -10.30 6.81 0.36
C ALA A 347 -9.12 7.67 -0.10
N THR A 348 -8.33 8.19 0.82
CA THR A 348 -7.19 9.06 0.53
C THR A 348 -5.87 8.31 0.37
N THR A 349 -5.88 7.01 0.63
CA THR A 349 -4.74 6.08 0.51
C THR A 349 -5.26 4.71 0.10
N GLY A 350 -4.36 3.76 -0.20
CA GLY A 350 -4.73 2.37 -0.41
C GLY A 350 -5.45 1.77 0.80
N ASP A 351 -6.52 1.03 0.53
CA ASP A 351 -7.35 0.39 1.54
C ASP A 351 -7.82 -0.96 1.01
N GLY A 352 -7.25 -2.03 1.56
CA GLY A 352 -7.55 -3.39 1.10
C GLY A 352 -9.02 -3.77 1.33
N THR A 353 -9.61 -3.35 2.46
CA THR A 353 -11.02 -3.62 2.77
C THR A 353 -11.96 -2.86 1.83
N VAL A 354 -11.69 -1.58 1.61
CA VAL A 354 -12.46 -0.75 0.67
C VAL A 354 -12.30 -1.27 -0.75
N SER A 355 -11.09 -1.64 -1.18
CA SER A 355 -10.85 -2.21 -2.51
C SER A 355 -11.64 -3.49 -2.74
N ALA A 356 -11.61 -4.43 -1.78
CA ALA A 356 -12.42 -5.64 -1.84
C ALA A 356 -13.92 -5.32 -1.93
N LEU A 357 -14.40 -4.36 -1.13
CA LEU A 357 -15.81 -3.92 -1.18
C LEU A 357 -16.21 -3.35 -2.53
N GLN A 358 -15.33 -2.56 -3.18
CA GLN A 358 -15.63 -2.03 -4.51
C GLN A 358 -15.73 -3.15 -5.56
N VAL A 359 -14.87 -4.18 -5.48
CA VAL A 359 -14.93 -5.35 -6.36
C VAL A 359 -16.21 -6.16 -6.10
N LEU A 360 -16.53 -6.45 -4.84
CA LEU A 360 -17.78 -7.15 -4.49
C LEU A 360 -19.02 -6.37 -4.93
N ALA A 361 -18.99 -5.05 -4.84
CA ALA A 361 -20.08 -4.20 -5.34
C ALA A 361 -20.20 -4.25 -6.88
N ALA A 362 -19.07 -4.34 -7.60
CA ALA A 362 -19.06 -4.55 -9.04
C ALA A 362 -19.65 -5.93 -9.41
N MET A 363 -19.24 -6.99 -8.70
CA MET A 363 -19.81 -8.35 -8.87
C MET A 363 -21.35 -8.33 -8.70
N ALA A 364 -21.82 -7.72 -7.62
CA ALA A 364 -23.24 -7.64 -7.30
C ALA A 364 -24.04 -6.84 -8.34
N ARG A 365 -23.54 -5.68 -8.78
CA ARG A 365 -24.21 -4.85 -9.81
C ARG A 365 -24.30 -5.53 -11.16
N ARG A 366 -23.25 -6.28 -11.52
CA ARG A 366 -23.12 -6.92 -12.84
C ARG A 366 -23.64 -8.36 -12.83
N GLU A 367 -24.02 -8.89 -11.68
CA GLU A 367 -24.41 -10.29 -11.49
C GLU A 367 -23.34 -11.25 -12.08
N GLN A 368 -22.06 -10.93 -11.85
CA GLN A 368 -20.92 -11.68 -12.37
C GLN A 368 -20.03 -12.21 -11.24
N SER A 369 -19.43 -13.38 -11.47
CA SER A 369 -18.39 -13.90 -10.59
C SER A 369 -17.10 -13.07 -10.70
N LEU A 370 -16.21 -13.19 -9.71
CA LEU A 370 -14.89 -12.56 -9.74
C LEU A 370 -14.10 -13.00 -10.98
N ALA A 371 -14.10 -14.30 -11.29
CA ALA A 371 -13.44 -14.84 -12.49
C ALA A 371 -13.95 -14.16 -13.78
N ALA A 372 -15.26 -13.94 -13.91
CA ALA A 372 -15.84 -13.29 -15.08
C ALA A 372 -15.45 -11.80 -15.18
N LEU A 373 -15.37 -11.09 -14.04
CA LEU A 373 -14.97 -9.69 -14.02
C LEU A 373 -13.54 -9.47 -14.50
N VAL A 374 -12.65 -10.39 -14.15
CA VAL A 374 -11.20 -10.24 -14.44
C VAL A 374 -10.75 -11.00 -15.69
N ALA A 375 -11.62 -11.81 -16.30
CA ALA A 375 -11.31 -12.60 -17.49
C ALA A 375 -10.70 -11.81 -18.68
N PRO A 376 -11.05 -10.52 -18.90
CA PRO A 376 -10.42 -9.75 -19.97
C PRO A 376 -8.93 -9.49 -19.77
N VAL A 377 -8.39 -9.64 -18.57
CA VAL A 377 -6.96 -9.45 -18.29
C VAL A 377 -6.24 -10.77 -18.43
N GLU A 378 -5.77 -11.06 -19.63
CA GLU A 378 -4.87 -12.17 -19.88
C GLU A 378 -3.44 -11.79 -19.52
N LYS A 379 -2.88 -12.43 -18.47
CA LYS A 379 -1.52 -12.13 -18.03
C LYS A 379 -0.51 -12.52 -19.11
N CYS A 380 0.23 -11.53 -19.59
CA CYS A 380 1.32 -11.75 -20.52
C CYS A 380 2.51 -12.43 -19.81
N PRO A 381 3.14 -13.43 -20.44
CA PRO A 381 4.40 -13.99 -19.97
C PRO A 381 5.45 -12.92 -19.71
N GLN A 382 6.14 -13.03 -18.57
CA GLN A 382 7.18 -12.11 -18.14
C GLN A 382 8.38 -12.90 -17.61
N THR A 383 9.58 -12.55 -18.06
CA THR A 383 10.83 -13.07 -17.53
C THR A 383 11.64 -11.93 -16.93
N LEU A 384 12.01 -12.09 -15.64
CA LEU A 384 12.83 -11.15 -14.90
C LEU A 384 14.15 -11.81 -14.49
N ILE A 385 15.27 -11.22 -14.92
CA ILE A 385 16.63 -11.70 -14.61
C ILE A 385 17.35 -10.62 -13.80
N ASN A 386 17.90 -11.01 -12.66
CA ASN A 386 18.70 -10.13 -11.82
C ASN A 386 20.18 -10.27 -12.20
N VAL A 387 20.76 -9.20 -12.74
CA VAL A 387 22.18 -9.14 -13.10
C VAL A 387 22.96 -8.41 -11.99
N ARG A 388 23.98 -9.05 -11.44
CA ARG A 388 24.87 -8.40 -10.44
C ARG A 388 25.73 -7.35 -11.11
N ILE A 389 25.78 -6.15 -10.50
CA ILE A 389 26.53 -5.01 -11.01
C ILE A 389 27.36 -4.38 -9.90
N GLY A 390 28.34 -3.55 -10.26
CA GLY A 390 29.05 -2.72 -9.28
C GLY A 390 28.13 -1.70 -8.59
N ARG A 391 28.40 -1.37 -7.34
CA ARG A 391 27.63 -0.34 -6.61
C ARG A 391 27.67 0.98 -7.38
N GLY A 392 26.48 1.55 -7.66
CA GLY A 392 26.35 2.81 -8.39
C GLY A 392 26.49 2.70 -9.93
N ALA A 393 26.80 1.51 -10.48
CA ALA A 393 27.02 1.33 -11.91
C ALA A 393 25.73 1.30 -12.75
N ALA A 394 24.56 1.18 -12.15
CA ALA A 394 23.31 0.97 -12.86
C ALA A 394 23.01 2.04 -13.91
N SER A 395 23.13 3.32 -13.56
CA SER A 395 22.86 4.45 -14.48
C SER A 395 23.86 4.48 -15.65
N THR A 396 25.14 4.17 -15.40
CA THR A 396 26.19 4.10 -16.42
C THR A 396 25.91 2.94 -17.38
N LEU A 397 25.58 1.76 -16.86
CA LEU A 397 25.25 0.59 -17.65
C LEU A 397 23.99 0.80 -18.51
N MET A 398 22.92 1.36 -17.94
CA MET A 398 21.70 1.68 -18.69
C MET A 398 21.94 2.74 -19.78
N ALA A 399 22.95 3.60 -19.62
CA ALA A 399 23.36 4.60 -20.60
C ALA A 399 24.37 4.07 -21.64
N ALA A 400 24.98 2.91 -21.43
CA ALA A 400 25.96 2.31 -22.34
C ALA A 400 25.32 2.04 -23.72
N ALA A 401 26.05 2.35 -24.80
CA ALA A 401 25.55 2.25 -26.17
C ALA A 401 25.10 0.81 -26.49
N GLU A 402 25.93 -0.18 -26.15
CA GLU A 402 25.65 -1.60 -26.38
C GLU A 402 24.37 -2.08 -25.70
N VAL A 403 24.12 -1.65 -24.45
CA VAL A 403 22.90 -2.00 -23.70
C VAL A 403 21.67 -1.34 -24.34
N ARG A 404 21.76 -0.04 -24.69
CA ARG A 404 20.67 0.66 -25.35
C ARG A 404 20.30 0.09 -26.71
N GLU A 405 21.31 -0.25 -27.53
CA GLU A 405 21.10 -0.89 -28.84
C GLU A 405 20.43 -2.26 -28.69
N ALA A 406 20.86 -3.06 -27.70
CA ALA A 406 20.26 -4.34 -27.40
C ALA A 406 18.79 -4.19 -26.94
N VAL A 407 18.49 -3.23 -26.07
CA VAL A 407 17.10 -2.91 -25.67
C VAL A 407 16.26 -2.52 -26.88
N GLN A 408 16.72 -1.57 -27.69
CA GLN A 408 16.00 -1.12 -28.89
C GLN A 408 15.72 -2.26 -29.87
N LYS A 409 16.68 -3.17 -30.07
CA LYS A 409 16.50 -4.33 -30.93
C LYS A 409 15.39 -5.25 -30.40
N VAL A 410 15.37 -5.51 -29.10
CA VAL A 410 14.32 -6.34 -28.48
C VAL A 410 12.96 -5.65 -28.57
N GLU A 411 12.88 -4.34 -28.29
CA GLU A 411 11.65 -3.57 -28.41
C GLU A 411 11.11 -3.53 -29.85
N GLN A 412 11.99 -3.37 -30.84
CA GLN A 412 11.60 -3.44 -32.26
C GLN A 412 11.08 -4.82 -32.65
N ASP A 413 11.74 -5.89 -32.15
CA ASP A 413 11.31 -7.25 -32.41
C ASP A 413 9.96 -7.56 -31.75
N LEU A 414 9.72 -7.14 -30.52
CA LEU A 414 8.46 -7.33 -29.80
C LEU A 414 7.32 -6.45 -30.35
N GLY A 415 7.64 -5.26 -30.88
CA GLY A 415 6.67 -4.28 -31.33
C GLY A 415 5.72 -3.84 -30.22
N ASN A 416 4.44 -3.65 -30.52
CA ASN A 416 3.40 -3.31 -29.54
C ASN A 416 2.90 -4.53 -28.73
N LYS A 417 3.47 -5.72 -28.98
CA LYS A 417 3.10 -6.99 -28.31
C LYS A 417 4.07 -7.37 -27.20
N GLY A 418 4.94 -6.49 -26.79
CA GLY A 418 5.87 -6.71 -25.70
C GLY A 418 6.60 -5.45 -25.30
N ARG A 419 7.39 -5.54 -24.24
CA ARG A 419 8.18 -4.42 -23.72
C ARG A 419 9.42 -4.92 -22.97
N VAL A 420 10.36 -4.02 -22.78
CA VAL A 420 11.56 -4.19 -21.98
C VAL A 420 11.56 -3.21 -20.83
N LEU A 421 12.02 -3.64 -19.66
CA LEU A 421 12.28 -2.76 -18.53
C LEU A 421 13.62 -3.09 -17.90
N LEU A 422 14.54 -2.13 -17.90
CA LEU A 422 15.76 -2.18 -17.09
C LEU A 422 15.57 -1.30 -15.85
N ARG A 423 15.78 -1.88 -14.66
CA ARG A 423 15.60 -1.16 -13.40
C ARG A 423 16.66 -1.51 -12.38
N PRO A 424 17.34 -0.51 -11.76
CA PRO A 424 18.22 -0.78 -10.62
C PRO A 424 17.40 -1.30 -9.42
N SER A 425 17.99 -2.23 -8.66
CA SER A 425 17.46 -2.57 -7.34
C SER A 425 17.69 -1.42 -6.37
N GLY A 426 16.72 -1.11 -5.51
CA GLY A 426 16.85 -0.06 -4.49
C GLY A 426 17.77 -0.44 -3.33
N THR A 427 17.92 -1.75 -3.05
CA THR A 427 18.60 -2.26 -1.86
C THR A 427 19.87 -3.07 -2.17
N GLU A 428 19.95 -3.65 -3.35
CA GLU A 428 21.03 -4.56 -3.74
C GLU A 428 21.79 -4.04 -4.98
N PRO A 429 23.05 -4.39 -5.16
CA PRO A 429 23.82 -4.03 -6.35
C PRO A 429 23.41 -4.90 -7.56
N LEU A 430 22.16 -4.75 -7.99
CA LEU A 430 21.57 -5.50 -9.09
C LEU A 430 20.92 -4.56 -10.11
N LEU A 431 21.05 -4.92 -11.39
CA LEU A 431 20.20 -4.40 -12.46
C LEU A 431 19.19 -5.48 -12.84
N ARG A 432 17.92 -5.16 -12.73
CA ARG A 432 16.81 -6.06 -13.08
C ARG A 432 16.49 -5.88 -14.54
N VAL A 433 16.62 -6.97 -15.31
CA VAL A 433 16.27 -7.05 -16.72
C VAL A 433 14.94 -7.77 -16.83
N MET A 434 13.91 -7.06 -17.25
CA MET A 434 12.57 -7.62 -17.45
C MET A 434 12.20 -7.52 -18.92
N VAL A 435 11.71 -8.62 -19.48
CA VAL A 435 11.07 -8.69 -20.79
C VAL A 435 9.68 -9.30 -20.61
N GLU A 436 8.70 -8.74 -21.28
CA GLU A 436 7.30 -9.14 -21.23
C GLU A 436 6.70 -9.12 -22.63
N GLY A 437 5.79 -10.05 -22.92
CA GLY A 437 5.16 -10.15 -24.24
C GLY A 437 4.20 -11.31 -24.33
N LEU A 438 3.57 -11.51 -25.52
CA LEU A 438 2.55 -12.54 -25.73
C LEU A 438 3.10 -13.96 -25.90
N ASP A 439 4.37 -14.11 -26.28
CA ASP A 439 5.02 -15.39 -26.56
C ASP A 439 6.09 -15.68 -25.50
N ALA A 440 5.86 -16.68 -24.66
CA ALA A 440 6.71 -17.02 -23.51
C ALA A 440 8.14 -17.40 -23.94
N ASP A 441 8.30 -18.19 -25.03
CA ASP A 441 9.61 -18.62 -25.48
C ASP A 441 10.44 -17.46 -26.05
N ARG A 442 9.75 -16.53 -26.70
CA ARG A 442 10.37 -15.33 -27.27
C ARG A 442 10.79 -14.37 -26.13
N VAL A 443 9.93 -14.20 -25.12
CA VAL A 443 10.20 -13.41 -23.92
C VAL A 443 11.44 -13.93 -23.18
N ASP A 444 11.52 -15.25 -22.94
CA ASP A 444 12.65 -15.87 -22.23
C ASP A 444 13.96 -15.71 -23.01
N ARG A 445 13.95 -15.99 -24.35
CA ARG A 445 15.13 -15.77 -25.17
C ARG A 445 15.64 -14.33 -25.13
N HIS A 446 14.75 -13.36 -25.26
CA HIS A 446 15.13 -11.95 -25.22
C HIS A 446 15.64 -11.52 -23.86
N ALA A 447 15.02 -11.98 -22.78
CA ALA A 447 15.43 -11.65 -21.41
C ALA A 447 16.87 -12.17 -21.15
N ARG A 448 17.16 -13.41 -21.53
CA ARG A 448 18.50 -14.01 -21.40
C ARG A 448 19.53 -13.27 -22.25
N ALA A 449 19.24 -13.05 -23.54
CA ALA A 449 20.15 -12.36 -24.43
C ALA A 449 20.47 -10.94 -23.95
N LEU A 450 19.49 -10.23 -23.40
CA LEU A 450 19.68 -8.89 -22.86
C LEU A 450 20.45 -8.91 -21.54
N ALA A 451 20.18 -9.88 -20.66
CA ALA A 451 20.95 -10.08 -19.42
C ALA A 451 22.43 -10.35 -19.73
N ASP A 452 22.74 -11.20 -20.71
CA ASP A 452 24.12 -11.46 -21.15
C ASP A 452 24.83 -10.21 -21.66
N VAL A 453 24.14 -9.30 -22.36
CA VAL A 453 24.71 -8.01 -22.79
C VAL A 453 25.03 -7.15 -21.57
N VAL A 454 24.10 -7.05 -20.62
CA VAL A 454 24.29 -6.27 -19.39
C VAL A 454 25.46 -6.82 -18.55
N GLU A 455 25.57 -8.16 -18.42
CA GLU A 455 26.67 -8.82 -17.71
C GLU A 455 28.03 -8.51 -18.34
N ARG A 456 28.16 -8.63 -19.68
CA ARG A 456 29.40 -8.28 -20.39
C ARG A 456 29.77 -6.80 -20.21
N SER A 457 28.80 -5.90 -20.35
CA SER A 457 29.02 -4.46 -20.15
C SER A 457 29.37 -4.12 -18.70
N ALA A 458 28.93 -4.92 -17.73
CA ALA A 458 29.27 -4.73 -16.31
C ALA A 458 30.67 -5.25 -15.96
N ALA A 459 31.23 -6.17 -16.76
CA ALA A 459 32.56 -6.75 -16.58
C ALA A 459 33.67 -5.94 -17.30
N ALA A 460 33.28 -5.05 -18.22
CA ALA A 460 34.18 -4.18 -18.98
C ALA A 460 34.44 -2.87 -18.24
#